data_4c077740809a51302b6926a73dddf3a2
#
_entry.id   4c077740809a51302b6926a73dddf3a2
#
_cell.length_a   1.000
_cell.length_b   1.000
_cell.length_c   1.000
_cell.angle_alpha   90.00
_cell.angle_beta   90.00
_cell.angle_gamma   90.00
#
_symmetry.space_group_name_H-M   'P 1'
#
loop_
_entity.id
_entity.type
_entity.pdbx_description
1 polymer ?
#
loop_
_entity_poly.entity_id
_entity_poly.type
_entity_poly.pdbx_seq_one_letter_code
_entity_poly.pdbx_strand_id
1 'polypeptide(L)'
;MRLYLHLVASRQSREAAIVDPSIDTNQYEDLLRERGFRLRYVIDTHVHADHVSGARRLVAEHGGELCLHESAQVSYEFRPVKDCDELELELGQLRLRILHTPRHRPELISILLINPTRSSEPSMVLTGDSLLVGDVGRPDFGGGDAATQFESVMRLLRLPDWVAVFPGHFEGPCGNGMCGRPSTTVGFERLSNPLLHLERGPFISNLTNGVPARPLNMTAIEVTNRGLAEMPQTMLTTSPDVAEIDVEALERLSPDAVILDVREPEEYAHGHVPGAINVPQADLALGLDELPRDRPILAICRGGSRSLRAAQFLKQAGFVRVASVKGGTEAWRAAGNRLAFGDTSGVEEPRITESGWAHAGAS
;
A
#
# COMPACT_ATOMS: atom_id res chain seq x y z
N MET A 1 5.07 1.76 5.73
CA MET A 1 4.83 2.43 4.42
C MET A 1 3.33 2.50 4.21
N ARG A 2 2.77 3.70 3.98
CA ARG A 2 1.33 3.87 3.76
C ARG A 2 1.07 4.09 2.28
N LEU A 3 0.45 3.09 1.65
CA LEU A 3 -0.02 3.10 0.27
C LEU A 3 -1.47 3.55 0.21
N TYR A 4 -1.82 4.34 -0.79
CA TYR A 4 -3.21 4.57 -1.14
C TYR A 4 -3.68 3.54 -2.15
N LEU A 5 -4.83 2.98 -1.83
CA LEU A 5 -5.57 2.07 -2.66
C LEU A 5 -6.70 2.87 -3.30
N HIS A 6 -6.64 3.06 -4.61
CA HIS A 6 -7.67 3.84 -5.29
C HIS A 6 -8.66 2.93 -6.00
N LEU A 7 -9.92 2.96 -5.57
CA LEU A 7 -11.02 2.38 -6.29
C LEU A 7 -11.88 3.52 -6.85
N VAL A 8 -11.94 3.61 -8.16
CA VAL A 8 -12.76 4.57 -8.90
C VAL A 8 -13.94 3.81 -9.50
N ALA A 9 -15.18 4.20 -9.16
CA ALA A 9 -16.34 3.46 -9.60
C ALA A 9 -17.49 4.38 -10.01
N SER A 10 -18.22 3.96 -11.06
CA SER A 10 -19.48 4.56 -11.43
C SER A 10 -20.64 3.85 -10.73
N ARG A 11 -21.44 4.61 -9.98
CA ARG A 11 -22.65 4.07 -9.34
C ARG A 11 -23.72 3.65 -10.34
N GLN A 12 -23.74 4.25 -11.51
CA GLN A 12 -24.77 4.08 -12.49
C GLN A 12 -24.54 2.84 -13.36
N SER A 13 -23.32 2.67 -13.92
CA SER A 13 -22.96 1.48 -14.71
C SER A 13 -22.52 0.30 -13.88
N ARG A 14 -22.22 0.52 -12.60
CA ARG A 14 -21.61 -0.50 -11.74
C ARG A 14 -20.25 -0.98 -12.25
N GLU A 15 -19.52 -0.14 -12.98
CA GLU A 15 -18.16 -0.41 -13.42
C GLU A 15 -17.15 0.27 -12.48
N ALA A 16 -16.02 -0.40 -12.26
CA ALA A 16 -14.94 0.07 -11.43
C ALA A 16 -13.57 -0.08 -12.10
N ALA A 17 -12.68 0.84 -11.76
CA ALA A 17 -11.24 0.72 -11.96
C ALA A 17 -10.53 0.70 -10.62
N ILE A 18 -9.51 -0.14 -10.50
CA ILE A 18 -8.63 -0.21 -9.33
C ILE A 18 -7.25 0.25 -9.78
N VAL A 19 -6.62 1.13 -9.01
CA VAL A 19 -5.30 1.70 -9.33
C VAL A 19 -4.33 1.34 -8.22
N ASP A 20 -3.15 0.86 -8.60
CA ASP A 20 -2.04 0.45 -7.74
C ASP A 20 -2.46 -0.52 -6.62
N PRO A 21 -3.11 -1.66 -6.96
CA PRO A 21 -3.58 -2.58 -5.94
C PRO A 21 -2.43 -3.29 -5.24
N SER A 22 -2.52 -3.40 -3.92
CA SER A 22 -1.63 -4.29 -3.17
C SER A 22 -1.91 -5.75 -3.46
N ILE A 23 -0.96 -6.64 -3.12
CA ILE A 23 -1.11 -8.09 -3.27
C ILE A 23 -2.28 -8.66 -2.46
N ASP A 24 -2.65 -8.02 -1.35
CA ASP A 24 -3.89 -8.36 -0.62
C ASP A 24 -5.10 -7.75 -1.33
N THR A 25 -5.70 -8.53 -2.21
CA THR A 25 -6.84 -8.12 -3.04
C THR A 25 -8.19 -8.16 -2.33
N ASN A 26 -8.27 -8.72 -1.13
CA ASN A 26 -9.52 -9.00 -0.43
C ASN A 26 -10.39 -7.77 -0.20
N GLN A 27 -9.78 -6.66 0.19
CA GLN A 27 -10.49 -5.43 0.43
C GLN A 27 -11.18 -4.89 -0.85
N TYR A 28 -10.58 -5.10 -2.03
CA TYR A 28 -11.21 -4.74 -3.30
C TYR A 28 -12.33 -5.69 -3.66
N GLU A 29 -12.09 -6.99 -3.47
CA GLU A 29 -13.08 -8.04 -3.72
C GLU A 29 -14.33 -7.86 -2.88
N ASP A 30 -14.15 -7.54 -1.59
CA ASP A 30 -15.25 -7.23 -0.69
C ASP A 30 -16.02 -5.99 -1.16
N LEU A 31 -15.34 -4.92 -1.54
CA LEU A 31 -15.98 -3.72 -2.07
C LEU A 31 -16.71 -3.98 -3.40
N LEU A 32 -16.09 -4.71 -4.31
CA LEU A 32 -16.71 -5.07 -5.60
C LEU A 32 -17.98 -5.87 -5.36
N ARG A 33 -17.92 -6.88 -4.49
CA ARG A 33 -19.06 -7.74 -4.15
C ARG A 33 -20.16 -6.99 -3.41
N GLU A 34 -19.84 -6.28 -2.31
CA GLU A 34 -20.83 -5.56 -1.49
C GLU A 34 -21.54 -4.46 -2.26
N ARG A 35 -20.81 -3.77 -3.14
CA ARG A 35 -21.34 -2.68 -3.93
C ARG A 35 -21.89 -3.11 -5.28
N GLY A 36 -21.68 -4.40 -5.66
CA GLY A 36 -22.11 -4.95 -6.94
C GLY A 36 -21.40 -4.28 -8.12
N PHE A 37 -20.12 -3.93 -7.96
CA PHE A 37 -19.31 -3.38 -9.04
C PHE A 37 -18.67 -4.49 -9.88
N ARG A 38 -18.60 -4.26 -11.18
CA ARG A 38 -17.87 -5.08 -12.14
C ARG A 38 -16.51 -4.42 -12.40
N LEU A 39 -15.44 -5.16 -12.21
CA LEU A 39 -14.10 -4.70 -12.51
C LEU A 39 -13.94 -4.51 -14.02
N ARG A 40 -13.58 -3.31 -14.46
CA ARG A 40 -13.34 -2.96 -15.84
C ARG A 40 -11.87 -2.80 -16.16
N TYR A 41 -11.16 -2.08 -15.29
CA TYR A 41 -9.73 -1.83 -15.42
C TYR A 41 -9.01 -2.07 -14.10
N VAL A 42 -7.80 -2.61 -14.20
CA VAL A 42 -6.80 -2.56 -13.15
C VAL A 42 -5.59 -1.84 -13.73
N ILE A 43 -5.14 -0.79 -13.07
CA ILE A 43 -4.11 0.09 -13.61
C ILE A 43 -2.97 0.14 -12.61
N ASP A 44 -1.77 -0.27 -13.01
CA ASP A 44 -0.56 0.05 -12.27
C ASP A 44 0.02 1.35 -12.85
N THR A 45 0.20 2.37 -12.02
CA THR A 45 0.78 3.65 -12.47
C THR A 45 2.20 3.48 -12.95
N HIS A 46 2.92 2.52 -12.40
CA HIS A 46 4.28 2.13 -12.77
C HIS A 46 4.58 0.71 -12.30
N VAL A 47 5.72 0.16 -12.66
CA VAL A 47 6.23 -1.10 -12.08
C VAL A 47 6.75 -0.82 -10.68
N HIS A 48 5.97 -1.17 -9.66
CA HIS A 48 6.28 -0.92 -8.25
C HIS A 48 7.53 -1.67 -7.80
N ALA A 49 8.32 -1.03 -6.93
CA ALA A 49 9.50 -1.62 -6.31
C ALA A 49 9.40 -1.70 -4.77
N ASP A 50 8.34 -1.18 -4.22
CA ASP A 50 8.04 -1.04 -2.80
C ASP A 50 7.04 -2.08 -2.29
N HIS A 51 6.11 -2.50 -3.15
CA HIS A 51 5.12 -3.55 -2.86
C HIS A 51 4.86 -4.44 -4.07
N VAL A 52 4.41 -5.67 -3.81
CA VAL A 52 3.96 -6.57 -4.88
C VAL A 52 2.56 -6.16 -5.31
N SER A 53 2.39 -5.85 -6.61
CA SER A 53 1.09 -5.48 -7.17
C SER A 53 0.13 -6.68 -7.22
N GLY A 54 -1.11 -6.44 -6.81
CA GLY A 54 -2.23 -7.38 -6.93
C GLY A 54 -2.91 -7.37 -8.31
N ALA A 55 -2.46 -6.52 -9.24
CA ALA A 55 -3.15 -6.26 -10.49
C ALA A 55 -3.37 -7.51 -11.35
N ARG A 56 -2.32 -8.32 -11.54
CA ARG A 56 -2.42 -9.57 -12.30
C ARG A 56 -3.41 -10.55 -11.68
N ARG A 57 -3.44 -10.61 -10.36
CA ARG A 57 -4.36 -11.47 -9.61
C ARG A 57 -5.81 -11.01 -9.77
N LEU A 58 -6.08 -9.72 -9.55
CA LEU A 58 -7.43 -9.17 -9.71
C LEU A 58 -8.01 -9.43 -11.10
N VAL A 59 -7.20 -9.23 -12.15
CA VAL A 59 -7.64 -9.49 -13.51
C VAL A 59 -7.89 -10.98 -13.76
N ALA A 60 -7.05 -11.86 -13.22
CA ALA A 60 -7.23 -13.31 -13.36
C ALA A 60 -8.50 -13.82 -12.65
N GLU A 61 -8.85 -13.26 -11.49
CA GLU A 61 -9.98 -13.71 -10.67
C GLU A 61 -11.31 -13.00 -11.04
N HIS A 62 -11.26 -11.72 -11.41
CA HIS A 62 -12.47 -10.90 -11.62
C HIS A 62 -12.65 -10.41 -13.06
N GLY A 63 -11.71 -10.73 -13.94
CA GLY A 63 -11.69 -10.19 -15.30
C GLY A 63 -11.30 -8.72 -15.34
N GLY A 64 -11.65 -8.04 -16.44
CA GLY A 64 -11.19 -6.68 -16.71
C GLY A 64 -9.89 -6.65 -17.49
N GLU A 65 -9.33 -5.46 -17.66
CA GLU A 65 -8.12 -5.23 -18.42
C GLU A 65 -7.02 -4.68 -17.53
N LEU A 66 -5.84 -5.32 -17.53
CA LEU A 66 -4.65 -4.79 -16.86
C LEU A 66 -4.01 -3.72 -17.76
N CYS A 67 -3.89 -2.51 -17.25
CA CYS A 67 -3.35 -1.37 -17.99
C CYS A 67 -2.02 -0.91 -17.37
N LEU A 68 -1.02 -0.70 -18.25
CA LEU A 68 0.26 -0.03 -17.93
C LEU A 68 0.63 0.88 -19.10
N HIS A 69 1.53 1.82 -18.87
CA HIS A 69 2.11 2.60 -19.96
C HIS A 69 2.85 1.70 -20.94
N GLU A 70 2.77 2.02 -22.25
CA GLU A 70 3.36 1.20 -23.32
C GLU A 70 4.86 0.94 -23.18
N SER A 71 5.58 1.79 -22.44
CA SER A 71 7.01 1.62 -22.17
C SER A 71 7.31 0.69 -21.00
N ALA A 72 6.29 0.14 -20.32
CA ALA A 72 6.50 -0.79 -19.21
C ALA A 72 7.20 -2.07 -19.68
N GLN A 73 8.29 -2.43 -19.00
CA GLN A 73 9.07 -3.62 -19.33
C GLN A 73 8.64 -4.79 -18.44
N VAL A 74 7.59 -5.48 -18.85
CA VAL A 74 7.02 -6.63 -18.15
C VAL A 74 6.95 -7.85 -19.08
N SER A 75 6.87 -9.07 -18.53
CA SER A 75 6.85 -10.33 -19.29
C SER A 75 5.47 -10.94 -19.45
N TYR A 76 4.41 -10.23 -19.06
CA TYR A 76 3.01 -10.65 -19.18
C TYR A 76 2.21 -9.70 -20.07
N GLU A 77 1.07 -10.18 -20.54
CA GLU A 77 0.18 -9.38 -21.39
C GLU A 77 -0.52 -8.30 -20.57
N PHE A 78 -0.61 -7.11 -21.14
CA PHE A 78 -1.34 -5.97 -20.60
C PHE A 78 -1.90 -5.11 -21.74
N ARG A 79 -2.87 -4.28 -21.43
CA ARG A 79 -3.34 -3.24 -22.32
C ARG A 79 -2.40 -2.05 -22.26
N PRO A 80 -1.64 -1.74 -23.31
CA PRO A 80 -0.80 -0.57 -23.33
C PRO A 80 -1.64 0.71 -23.36
N VAL A 81 -1.27 1.68 -22.53
CA VAL A 81 -1.83 3.03 -22.54
C VAL A 81 -0.74 4.04 -22.86
N LYS A 82 -1.12 5.17 -23.48
CA LYS A 82 -0.25 6.25 -23.88
C LYS A 82 -0.69 7.56 -23.27
N ASP A 83 0.17 8.56 -23.41
CA ASP A 83 -0.18 9.91 -23.04
C ASP A 83 -1.44 10.39 -23.77
N CYS A 84 -2.35 11.01 -23.02
CA CYS A 84 -3.66 11.49 -23.47
C CYS A 84 -4.68 10.40 -23.87
N ASP A 85 -4.40 9.11 -23.71
CA ASP A 85 -5.41 8.07 -23.84
C ASP A 85 -6.52 8.24 -22.81
N GLU A 86 -7.75 7.86 -23.16
CA GLU A 86 -8.90 7.85 -22.26
C GLU A 86 -9.43 6.44 -22.07
N LEU A 87 -9.51 6.00 -20.83
CA LEU A 87 -10.22 4.80 -20.40
C LEU A 87 -11.59 5.22 -19.89
N GLU A 88 -12.64 4.64 -20.45
CA GLU A 88 -14.01 5.03 -20.15
C GLU A 88 -14.68 4.02 -19.22
N LEU A 89 -15.26 4.54 -18.15
CA LEU A 89 -16.25 3.85 -17.34
C LEU A 89 -17.63 4.40 -17.73
N GLU A 90 -18.63 3.52 -17.82
CA GLU A 90 -19.99 3.89 -18.05
C GLU A 90 -20.24 4.70 -19.34
N LEU A 91 -19.90 4.13 -20.49
CA LEU A 91 -20.18 4.77 -21.76
C LEU A 91 -19.71 6.25 -21.81
N GLY A 92 -18.57 6.53 -21.16
CA GLY A 92 -17.93 7.85 -21.17
C GLY A 92 -18.40 8.85 -20.12
N GLN A 93 -19.27 8.46 -19.18
CA GLN A 93 -19.70 9.37 -18.09
C GLN A 93 -18.63 9.59 -17.02
N LEU A 94 -17.65 8.69 -16.93
CA LEU A 94 -16.45 8.89 -16.14
C LEU A 94 -15.26 8.49 -17.00
N ARG A 95 -14.34 9.41 -17.22
CA ARG A 95 -13.14 9.21 -18.02
C ARG A 95 -11.90 9.26 -17.15
N LEU A 96 -11.04 8.29 -17.37
CA LEU A 96 -9.71 8.21 -16.79
C LEU A 96 -8.72 8.59 -17.91
N ARG A 97 -8.30 9.85 -17.96
CA ARG A 97 -7.33 10.32 -18.95
C ARG A 97 -5.93 10.10 -18.44
N ILE A 98 -5.13 9.41 -19.24
CA ILE A 98 -3.75 9.10 -18.93
C ILE A 98 -2.88 10.33 -19.17
N LEU A 99 -2.02 10.63 -18.23
CA LEU A 99 -1.00 11.66 -18.34
C LEU A 99 0.36 10.99 -18.08
N HIS A 100 1.20 10.87 -19.11
CA HIS A 100 2.53 10.32 -18.93
C HIS A 100 3.40 11.31 -18.15
N THR A 101 3.81 10.91 -16.94
CA THR A 101 4.58 11.72 -15.98
C THR A 101 5.85 10.98 -15.57
N PRO A 102 6.75 10.67 -16.54
CA PRO A 102 7.95 9.89 -16.22
C PRO A 102 8.86 10.66 -15.28
N ARG A 103 9.57 10.10 -14.56
CA ARG A 103 10.93 9.66 -14.25
C ARG A 103 11.20 9.46 -12.76
N HIS A 104 10.17 9.29 -11.91
CA HIS A 104 10.34 8.37 -10.79
C HIS A 104 10.63 6.96 -11.37
N ARG A 105 9.81 6.56 -12.35
CA ARG A 105 10.02 5.42 -13.27
C ARG A 105 9.75 5.87 -14.71
N PRO A 106 10.40 5.26 -15.73
CA PRO A 106 10.18 5.64 -17.14
C PRO A 106 8.73 5.53 -17.60
N GLU A 107 8.01 4.54 -17.10
CA GLU A 107 6.64 4.21 -17.44
C GLU A 107 5.58 4.89 -16.57
N LEU A 108 5.97 5.70 -15.59
CA LEU A 108 5.03 6.30 -14.63
C LEU A 108 3.99 7.17 -15.32
N ILE A 109 2.73 6.90 -15.00
CA ILE A 109 1.57 7.68 -15.42
C ILE A 109 0.85 8.30 -14.23
N SER A 110 0.24 9.44 -14.48
CA SER A 110 -0.81 10.01 -13.63
C SER A 110 -2.16 9.86 -14.31
N ILE A 111 -3.25 9.83 -13.56
CA ILE A 111 -4.59 9.55 -14.10
C ILE A 111 -5.53 10.69 -13.71
N LEU A 112 -6.04 11.42 -14.70
CA LEU A 112 -7.02 12.48 -14.52
C LEU A 112 -8.42 11.89 -14.50
N LEU A 113 -9.20 12.21 -13.48
CA LEU A 113 -10.62 11.83 -13.37
C LEU A 113 -11.50 12.97 -13.88
N ILE A 114 -12.21 12.71 -14.97
CA ILE A 114 -13.08 13.67 -15.65
C ILE A 114 -14.50 13.11 -15.66
N ASN A 115 -15.44 13.90 -15.16
CA ASN A 115 -16.86 13.61 -15.31
C ASN A 115 -17.46 14.62 -16.31
N PRO A 116 -17.56 14.29 -17.60
CA PRO A 116 -17.99 15.23 -18.63
C PRO A 116 -19.45 15.68 -18.48
N THR A 117 -20.25 14.98 -17.68
CA THR A 117 -21.61 15.45 -17.36
C THR A 117 -21.63 16.64 -16.40
N ARG A 118 -20.51 16.89 -15.70
CA ARG A 118 -20.32 18.00 -14.75
C ARG A 118 -19.38 19.07 -15.27
N SER A 119 -18.24 18.65 -15.83
CA SER A 119 -17.21 19.53 -16.36
C SER A 119 -16.32 18.79 -17.33
N SER A 120 -15.80 19.48 -18.34
CA SER A 120 -14.71 18.98 -19.19
C SER A 120 -13.36 18.98 -18.50
N GLU A 121 -13.23 19.74 -17.40
CA GLU A 121 -12.02 19.81 -16.61
C GLU A 121 -11.94 18.67 -15.61
N PRO A 122 -10.72 18.18 -15.29
CA PRO A 122 -10.55 17.15 -14.28
C PRO A 122 -10.91 17.66 -12.90
N SER A 123 -11.54 16.82 -12.10
CA SER A 123 -11.80 17.09 -10.67
C SER A 123 -10.73 16.54 -9.75
N MET A 124 -10.04 15.49 -10.18
CA MET A 124 -9.04 14.77 -9.40
C MET A 124 -7.91 14.29 -10.31
N VAL A 125 -6.74 14.08 -9.72
CA VAL A 125 -5.61 13.40 -10.35
C VAL A 125 -5.01 12.39 -9.37
N LEU A 126 -4.84 11.15 -9.82
CA LEU A 126 -4.06 10.13 -9.15
C LEU A 126 -2.65 10.23 -9.70
N THR A 127 -1.68 10.61 -8.88
CA THR A 127 -0.33 10.99 -9.36
C THR A 127 0.68 9.87 -9.28
N GLY A 128 0.29 8.69 -8.73
CA GLY A 128 1.28 7.68 -8.38
C GLY A 128 2.39 8.33 -7.56
N ASP A 129 3.63 8.07 -7.92
CA ASP A 129 4.80 8.64 -7.25
C ASP A 129 5.42 9.83 -8.01
N SER A 130 4.64 10.53 -8.83
CA SER A 130 5.12 11.74 -9.50
C SER A 130 5.11 12.95 -8.57
N LEU A 131 3.94 13.29 -8.04
CA LEU A 131 3.72 14.38 -7.09
C LEU A 131 3.13 13.81 -5.80
N LEU A 132 3.81 14.02 -4.69
CA LEU A 132 3.39 13.64 -3.34
C LEU A 132 2.91 14.87 -2.57
N VAL A 133 2.30 14.68 -1.40
CA VAL A 133 1.87 15.84 -0.59
C VAL A 133 3.06 16.43 0.16
N GLY A 134 3.46 17.62 -0.26
CA GLY A 134 4.63 18.34 0.26
C GLY A 134 5.97 17.86 -0.29
N ASP A 135 5.96 16.94 -1.27
CA ASP A 135 7.18 16.33 -1.83
C ASP A 135 6.97 15.87 -3.28
N VAL A 136 7.97 15.27 -3.87
CA VAL A 136 7.91 14.56 -5.16
C VAL A 136 8.59 13.20 -5.04
N GLY A 137 8.22 12.26 -5.89
CA GLY A 137 8.84 10.94 -5.90
C GLY A 137 10.33 11.00 -6.21
N ARG A 138 11.11 10.13 -5.59
CA ARG A 138 12.56 10.06 -5.78
C ARG A 138 12.91 9.45 -7.14
N PRO A 139 13.93 9.97 -7.86
CA PRO A 139 14.25 9.57 -9.23
C PRO A 139 15.31 8.46 -9.32
N ASP A 140 15.79 7.90 -8.21
CA ASP A 140 16.95 6.98 -8.19
C ASP A 140 16.59 5.50 -8.45
N PHE A 141 15.35 5.20 -8.82
CA PHE A 141 14.94 3.87 -9.27
C PHE A 141 15.38 3.61 -10.72
N GLY A 142 15.41 2.33 -11.12
CA GLY A 142 15.90 1.91 -12.43
C GLY A 142 15.28 2.71 -13.59
N GLY A 143 16.10 3.50 -14.26
CA GLY A 143 15.69 4.40 -15.35
C GLY A 143 15.10 5.73 -14.91
N GLY A 144 15.12 6.07 -13.63
CA GLY A 144 14.73 7.39 -13.11
C GLY A 144 15.65 8.51 -13.57
N ASP A 145 15.14 9.74 -13.63
CA ASP A 145 15.87 10.95 -14.05
C ASP A 145 15.23 12.21 -13.47
N ALA A 146 15.95 12.89 -12.57
CA ALA A 146 15.46 14.07 -11.88
C ALA A 146 15.13 15.25 -12.80
N ALA A 147 15.81 15.35 -13.94
CA ALA A 147 15.55 16.45 -14.90
C ALA A 147 14.19 16.27 -15.59
N THR A 148 13.88 15.05 -16.01
CA THR A 148 12.57 14.73 -16.60
C THR A 148 11.46 14.68 -15.53
N GLN A 149 11.80 14.31 -14.28
CA GLN A 149 10.87 14.40 -13.14
C GLN A 149 10.41 15.86 -12.93
N PHE A 150 11.32 16.82 -13.04
CA PHE A 150 10.97 18.24 -12.99
C PHE A 150 9.92 18.60 -14.03
N GLU A 151 10.13 18.22 -15.30
CA GLU A 151 9.17 18.50 -16.37
C GLU A 151 7.80 17.84 -16.13
N SER A 152 7.80 16.60 -15.63
CA SER A 152 6.58 15.88 -15.29
C SER A 152 5.78 16.57 -14.20
N VAL A 153 6.45 17.00 -13.14
CA VAL A 153 5.82 17.72 -12.03
C VAL A 153 5.31 19.10 -12.50
N MET A 154 6.10 19.84 -13.28
CA MET A 154 5.66 21.12 -13.86
C MET A 154 4.45 20.94 -14.78
N ARG A 155 4.34 19.81 -15.46
CA ARG A 155 3.15 19.46 -16.24
C ARG A 155 1.90 19.28 -15.37
N LEU A 156 2.02 18.60 -14.24
CA LEU A 156 0.93 18.44 -13.25
C LEU A 156 0.49 19.79 -12.69
N LEU A 157 1.44 20.70 -12.43
CA LEU A 157 1.16 22.04 -11.92
C LEU A 157 0.44 22.98 -12.92
N ARG A 158 0.29 22.58 -14.18
CA ARG A 158 -0.55 23.31 -15.16
C ARG A 158 -2.03 23.01 -15.00
N LEU A 159 -2.39 21.98 -14.22
CA LEU A 159 -3.78 21.69 -13.89
C LEU A 159 -4.38 22.83 -13.04
N PRO A 160 -5.69 23.03 -13.08
CA PRO A 160 -6.38 24.02 -12.26
C PRO A 160 -6.14 23.81 -10.75
N ASP A 161 -6.12 24.89 -9.99
CA ASP A 161 -5.82 24.89 -8.56
C ASP A 161 -6.77 24.02 -7.72
N TRP A 162 -8.01 23.85 -8.15
CA TRP A 162 -9.03 23.06 -7.47
C TRP A 162 -8.90 21.54 -7.67
N VAL A 163 -8.05 21.09 -8.59
CA VAL A 163 -7.90 19.66 -8.86
C VAL A 163 -7.31 19.00 -7.61
N ALA A 164 -8.05 18.03 -7.06
CA ALA A 164 -7.59 17.26 -5.92
C ALA A 164 -6.51 16.27 -6.35
N VAL A 165 -5.42 16.21 -5.60
CA VAL A 165 -4.26 15.35 -5.85
C VAL A 165 -4.30 14.19 -4.86
N PHE A 166 -4.22 12.97 -5.39
CA PHE A 166 -4.15 11.72 -4.64
C PHE A 166 -2.88 10.98 -5.05
N PRO A 167 -1.82 11.01 -4.25
CA PRO A 167 -0.56 10.31 -4.54
C PRO A 167 -0.66 8.81 -4.27
N GLY A 168 0.30 8.04 -4.78
CA GLY A 168 0.46 6.63 -4.44
C GLY A 168 0.91 6.41 -2.99
N HIS A 169 1.69 7.37 -2.46
CA HIS A 169 2.22 7.33 -1.10
C HIS A 169 1.98 8.63 -0.34
N PHE A 170 1.82 8.53 0.97
CA PHE A 170 1.77 9.68 1.88
C PHE A 170 2.73 9.54 3.07
N GLU A 171 3.37 8.36 3.22
CA GLU A 171 4.47 8.06 4.13
C GLU A 171 5.35 6.96 3.54
N GLY A 172 6.63 6.96 3.85
CA GLY A 172 7.54 5.89 3.44
C GLY A 172 8.76 6.38 2.64
N PRO A 173 9.49 5.45 2.00
CA PRO A 173 10.77 5.76 1.37
C PRO A 173 10.67 6.39 -0.03
N CYS A 174 9.47 6.59 -0.58
CA CYS A 174 9.28 7.11 -1.94
C CYS A 174 9.45 8.64 -2.04
N GLY A 175 9.51 9.34 -0.91
CA GLY A 175 9.82 10.77 -0.79
C GLY A 175 10.58 11.04 0.51
N ASN A 176 11.13 12.26 0.65
CA ASN A 176 11.94 12.67 1.79
C ASN A 176 11.22 13.64 2.73
N GLY A 177 10.19 14.34 2.26
CA GLY A 177 9.50 15.43 2.95
C GLY A 177 7.98 15.29 3.03
N MET A 178 7.44 14.08 2.81
CA MET A 178 6.01 13.85 2.86
C MET A 178 5.42 14.21 4.23
N CYS A 179 4.27 14.88 4.23
CA CYS A 179 3.65 15.40 5.46
C CYS A 179 2.62 14.47 6.11
N GLY A 180 2.49 13.22 5.65
CA GLY A 180 1.52 12.24 6.18
C GLY A 180 0.05 12.52 5.81
N ARG A 181 -0.23 13.50 4.95
CA ARG A 181 -1.58 13.79 4.47
C ARG A 181 -1.94 12.91 3.28
N PRO A 182 -3.18 12.43 3.23
CA PRO A 182 -3.64 11.53 2.18
C PRO A 182 -3.91 12.19 0.83
N SER A 183 -4.16 13.47 0.82
CA SER A 183 -4.51 14.21 -0.38
C SER A 183 -4.23 15.70 -0.20
N THR A 184 -4.19 16.40 -1.32
CA THR A 184 -3.98 17.84 -1.39
C THR A 184 -4.72 18.40 -2.62
N THR A 185 -4.41 19.62 -3.02
CA THR A 185 -4.83 20.19 -4.31
C THR A 185 -3.61 20.73 -5.06
N VAL A 186 -3.74 20.83 -6.39
CA VAL A 186 -2.67 21.42 -7.22
C VAL A 186 -2.30 22.84 -6.74
N GLY A 187 -3.29 23.65 -6.41
CA GLY A 187 -3.06 25.00 -5.91
C GLY A 187 -2.35 25.03 -4.56
N PHE A 188 -2.70 24.12 -3.64
CA PHE A 188 -2.01 24.04 -2.36
C PHE A 188 -0.56 23.58 -2.51
N GLU A 189 -0.29 22.56 -3.32
CA GLU A 189 1.08 22.11 -3.60
C GLU A 189 1.92 23.22 -4.25
N ARG A 190 1.35 23.96 -5.21
CA ARG A 190 2.02 25.09 -5.84
C ARG A 190 2.46 26.17 -4.83
N LEU A 191 1.72 26.35 -3.75
CA LEU A 191 2.01 27.34 -2.70
C LEU A 191 2.89 26.81 -1.58
N SER A 192 2.75 25.53 -1.21
CA SER A 192 3.28 24.99 0.05
C SER A 192 4.43 24.00 -0.12
N ASN A 193 4.55 23.34 -1.27
CA ASN A 193 5.58 22.34 -1.50
C ASN A 193 6.92 23.03 -1.81
N PRO A 194 7.93 22.90 -0.92
CA PRO A 194 9.18 23.66 -1.07
C PRO A 194 9.99 23.27 -2.31
N LEU A 195 9.85 22.04 -2.79
CA LEU A 195 10.58 21.59 -3.99
C LEU A 195 10.06 22.25 -5.26
N LEU A 196 8.76 22.61 -5.29
CA LEU A 196 8.13 23.21 -6.46
C LEU A 196 8.48 24.71 -6.64
N HIS A 197 9.12 25.30 -5.64
CA HIS A 197 9.63 26.69 -5.71
C HIS A 197 11.08 26.74 -6.20
N LEU A 198 11.72 25.58 -6.36
CA LEU A 198 13.10 25.52 -6.83
C LEU A 198 13.15 25.65 -8.36
N GLU A 199 14.17 26.36 -8.82
CA GLU A 199 14.54 26.29 -10.23
C GLU A 199 15.04 24.89 -10.58
N ARG A 200 15.05 24.55 -11.87
CA ARG A 200 15.40 23.22 -12.38
C ARG A 200 16.73 22.67 -11.83
N GLY A 201 17.78 23.48 -11.77
CA GLY A 201 19.09 23.05 -11.26
C GLY A 201 19.06 22.67 -9.77
N PRO A 202 18.65 23.56 -8.87
CA PRO A 202 18.45 23.28 -7.46
C PRO A 202 17.48 22.12 -7.18
N PHE A 203 16.39 21.98 -7.94
CA PHE A 203 15.46 20.85 -7.85
C PHE A 203 16.19 19.52 -8.10
N ILE A 204 16.92 19.41 -9.21
CA ILE A 204 17.69 18.20 -9.56
C ILE A 204 18.71 17.89 -8.45
N SER A 205 19.46 18.90 -7.99
CA SER A 205 20.45 18.73 -6.92
C SER A 205 19.82 18.23 -5.62
N ASN A 206 18.64 18.74 -5.25
CA ASN A 206 17.92 18.30 -4.07
C ASN A 206 17.52 16.84 -4.15
N LEU A 207 16.98 16.40 -5.29
CA LEU A 207 16.52 15.02 -5.48
C LEU A 207 17.64 13.98 -5.63
N THR A 208 18.85 14.42 -6.01
CA THR A 208 19.98 13.51 -6.23
C THR A 208 20.97 13.45 -5.07
N ASN A 209 20.91 14.41 -4.15
CA ASN A 209 21.77 14.47 -2.99
C ASN A 209 21.10 13.88 -1.75
N GLY A 210 21.83 13.05 -0.99
CA GLY A 210 21.33 12.52 0.27
C GLY A 210 20.18 11.50 0.14
N VAL A 211 20.12 10.80 -1.00
CA VAL A 211 19.08 9.81 -1.27
C VAL A 211 19.18 8.68 -0.24
N PRO A 212 18.08 8.32 0.48
CA PRO A 212 18.07 7.23 1.44
C PRO A 212 18.45 5.89 0.80
N ALA A 213 19.05 5.00 1.59
CA ALA A 213 19.34 3.63 1.12
C ALA A 213 18.05 2.95 0.63
N ARG A 214 18.21 2.14 -0.41
CA ARG A 214 17.08 1.34 -0.93
C ARG A 214 16.77 0.20 0.04
N PRO A 215 15.50 -0.08 0.35
CA PRO A 215 15.11 -1.29 1.07
C PRO A 215 15.66 -2.56 0.41
N LEU A 216 16.09 -3.54 1.20
CA LEU A 216 16.78 -4.74 0.71
C LEU A 216 15.92 -5.61 -0.25
N ASN A 217 14.61 -5.57 -0.09
CA ASN A 217 13.67 -6.39 -0.86
C ASN A 217 13.19 -5.75 -2.17
N MET A 218 13.54 -4.50 -2.46
CA MET A 218 13.03 -3.78 -3.65
C MET A 218 13.33 -4.49 -4.97
N THR A 219 14.53 -5.07 -5.12
CA THR A 219 14.88 -5.80 -6.34
C THR A 219 14.01 -7.04 -6.53
N ALA A 220 13.72 -7.78 -5.46
CA ALA A 220 12.86 -8.96 -5.53
C ALA A 220 11.43 -8.59 -5.89
N ILE A 221 10.90 -7.51 -5.30
CA ILE A 221 9.57 -6.97 -5.61
C ILE A 221 9.50 -6.55 -7.08
N GLU A 222 10.47 -5.76 -7.55
CA GLU A 222 10.50 -5.32 -8.94
C GLU A 222 10.54 -6.49 -9.93
N VAL A 223 11.38 -7.50 -9.69
CA VAL A 223 11.49 -8.70 -10.51
C VAL A 223 10.15 -9.46 -10.54
N THR A 224 9.46 -9.57 -9.40
CA THR A 224 8.13 -10.16 -9.30
C THR A 224 7.10 -9.37 -10.08
N ASN A 225 7.07 -8.04 -9.92
CA ASN A 225 6.11 -7.17 -10.61
C ASN A 225 6.35 -7.11 -12.11
N ARG A 226 7.57 -7.32 -12.57
CA ARG A 226 7.89 -7.50 -14.00
C ARG A 226 7.47 -8.86 -14.56
N GLY A 227 7.03 -9.80 -13.71
CA GLY A 227 6.70 -11.18 -14.12
C GLY A 227 7.91 -12.04 -14.42
N LEU A 228 9.11 -11.66 -13.98
CA LEU A 228 10.36 -12.38 -14.17
C LEU A 228 10.63 -13.37 -13.02
N ALA A 229 9.89 -13.28 -11.94
CA ALA A 229 9.80 -14.28 -10.89
C ALA A 229 8.34 -14.69 -10.70
N GLU A 230 8.14 -15.87 -10.15
CA GLU A 230 6.80 -16.30 -9.76
C GLU A 230 6.24 -15.30 -8.73
N MET A 231 4.94 -14.99 -8.88
CA MET A 231 4.21 -14.31 -7.82
C MET A 231 4.39 -15.14 -6.55
N PRO A 232 4.73 -14.53 -5.41
CA PRO A 232 4.69 -15.27 -4.16
C PRO A 232 3.37 -16.04 -4.15
N GLN A 233 3.42 -17.34 -3.91
CA GLN A 233 2.20 -18.17 -3.79
C GLN A 233 1.46 -17.72 -2.55
N THR A 234 0.98 -16.51 -2.60
CA THR A 234 0.30 -15.85 -1.54
C THR A 234 -1.08 -16.46 -1.50
N MET A 235 -1.27 -17.39 -0.55
CA MET A 235 -2.58 -17.55 0.06
C MET A 235 -3.75 -17.98 -0.84
N LEU A 236 -3.47 -18.60 -1.98
CA LEU A 236 -4.49 -18.98 -2.98
C LEU A 236 -5.00 -20.42 -2.88
N THR A 237 -4.50 -21.20 -1.93
CA THR A 237 -5.03 -22.56 -1.79
C THR A 237 -5.99 -22.61 -0.62
N THR A 238 -7.24 -22.91 -0.93
CA THR A 238 -8.21 -23.47 0.00
C THR A 238 -7.67 -24.80 0.51
N SER A 239 -6.75 -24.78 1.47
CA SER A 239 -6.40 -25.98 2.22
C SER A 239 -7.38 -26.07 3.39
N PRO A 240 -8.14 -27.17 3.52
CA PRO A 240 -9.14 -27.32 4.57
C PRO A 240 -8.58 -27.53 5.99
N ASP A 241 -7.26 -27.58 6.16
CA ASP A 241 -6.61 -28.07 7.37
C ASP A 241 -6.03 -27.03 8.33
N VAL A 242 -6.45 -25.77 8.26
CA VAL A 242 -6.08 -24.79 9.29
C VAL A 242 -7.12 -24.77 10.39
N ALA A 243 -6.69 -25.02 11.62
CA ALA A 243 -7.55 -24.90 12.78
C ALA A 243 -7.98 -23.43 12.97
N GLU A 244 -9.27 -23.20 13.08
CA GLU A 244 -9.81 -21.94 13.56
C GLU A 244 -10.09 -22.04 15.06
N ILE A 245 -9.65 -21.08 15.83
CA ILE A 245 -9.88 -20.98 17.27
C ILE A 245 -10.74 -19.76 17.58
N ASP A 246 -11.52 -19.83 18.63
CA ASP A 246 -12.26 -18.70 19.18
C ASP A 246 -11.37 -17.82 20.08
N VAL A 247 -11.92 -16.71 20.54
CA VAL A 247 -11.20 -15.72 21.38
C VAL A 247 -10.85 -16.33 22.74
N GLU A 248 -11.70 -17.15 23.30
CA GLU A 248 -11.46 -17.85 24.57
C GLU A 248 -10.31 -18.84 24.47
N ALA A 249 -10.16 -19.51 23.34
CA ALA A 249 -9.01 -20.37 23.08
C ALA A 249 -7.73 -19.55 22.88
N LEU A 250 -7.82 -18.37 22.23
CA LEU A 250 -6.68 -17.44 22.10
C LEU A 250 -6.15 -17.03 23.48
N GLU A 251 -7.02 -16.64 24.40
CA GLU A 251 -6.62 -16.28 25.78
C GLU A 251 -5.89 -17.42 26.49
N ARG A 252 -6.41 -18.63 26.39
CA ARG A 252 -5.80 -19.83 27.03
C ARG A 252 -4.43 -20.17 26.44
N LEU A 253 -4.26 -20.01 25.13
CA LEU A 253 -3.05 -20.43 24.39
C LEU A 253 -1.98 -19.33 24.31
N SER A 254 -2.33 -18.07 24.54
CA SER A 254 -1.43 -16.92 24.35
C SER A 254 -0.13 -16.98 25.17
N PRO A 255 -0.08 -17.52 26.41
CA PRO A 255 1.18 -17.58 27.17
C PRO A 255 2.28 -18.40 26.49
N ASP A 256 1.89 -19.46 25.76
CA ASP A 256 2.83 -20.40 25.13
C ASP A 256 2.93 -20.21 23.61
N ALA A 257 2.14 -19.33 23.03
CA ALA A 257 2.05 -19.11 21.60
C ALA A 257 2.59 -17.72 21.19
N VAL A 258 2.86 -17.56 19.91
CA VAL A 258 3.06 -16.26 19.28
C VAL A 258 1.74 -15.81 18.68
N ILE A 259 1.22 -14.67 19.11
CA ILE A 259 0.09 -14.01 18.46
C ILE A 259 0.65 -13.17 17.32
N LEU A 260 0.26 -13.51 16.10
CA LEU A 260 0.72 -12.85 14.89
C LEU A 260 -0.41 -12.02 14.30
N ASP A 261 -0.35 -10.70 14.46
CA ASP A 261 -1.30 -9.78 13.86
C ASP A 261 -0.86 -9.44 12.43
N VAL A 262 -1.65 -9.88 11.46
CA VAL A 262 -1.35 -9.76 10.03
C VAL A 262 -2.04 -8.55 9.37
N ARG A 263 -2.50 -7.60 10.18
CA ARG A 263 -3.06 -6.34 9.71
C ARG A 263 -1.97 -5.35 9.34
N GLU A 264 -2.40 -4.27 8.66
CA GLU A 264 -1.50 -3.16 8.41
C GLU A 264 -1.06 -2.49 9.73
N PRO A 265 0.15 -1.87 9.77
CA PRO A 265 0.70 -1.27 10.99
C PRO A 265 -0.23 -0.24 11.64
N GLU A 266 -0.99 0.51 10.84
CA GLU A 266 -1.94 1.48 11.35
C GLU A 266 -3.13 0.83 12.03
N GLU A 267 -3.66 -0.27 11.45
CA GLU A 267 -4.74 -1.03 12.09
C GLU A 267 -4.27 -1.60 13.43
N TYR A 268 -3.03 -2.07 13.47
CA TYR A 268 -2.38 -2.59 14.68
C TYR A 268 -2.21 -1.50 15.73
N ALA A 269 -1.65 -0.35 15.36
CA ALA A 269 -1.43 0.79 16.25
C ALA A 269 -2.74 1.36 16.86
N HIS A 270 -3.84 1.29 16.12
CA HIS A 270 -5.17 1.70 16.57
C HIS A 270 -5.85 0.71 17.54
N GLY A 271 -5.20 -0.39 17.86
CA GLY A 271 -5.61 -1.35 18.86
C GLY A 271 -5.42 -2.79 18.42
N HIS A 272 -4.63 -3.53 19.19
CA HIS A 272 -4.26 -4.93 18.94
C HIS A 272 -4.38 -5.78 20.20
N VAL A 273 -4.32 -7.10 20.03
CA VAL A 273 -4.28 -8.04 21.16
C VAL A 273 -2.96 -7.85 21.91
N PRO A 274 -2.97 -7.68 23.25
CA PRO A 274 -1.74 -7.50 24.02
C PRO A 274 -0.73 -8.63 23.76
N GLY A 275 0.52 -8.26 23.49
CA GLY A 275 1.60 -9.22 23.21
C GLY A 275 1.62 -9.76 21.79
N ALA A 276 0.74 -9.31 20.89
CA ALA A 276 0.81 -9.65 19.48
C ALA A 276 2.00 -8.94 18.82
N ILE A 277 2.65 -9.64 17.90
CA ILE A 277 3.63 -9.05 16.98
C ILE A 277 2.94 -8.71 15.66
N ASN A 278 3.29 -7.59 15.07
CA ASN A 278 2.73 -7.19 13.79
C ASN A 278 3.65 -7.56 12.63
N VAL A 279 3.16 -8.41 11.74
CA VAL A 279 3.77 -8.67 10.44
C VAL A 279 2.64 -8.61 9.42
N PRO A 280 2.53 -7.52 8.65
CA PRO A 280 1.51 -7.38 7.64
C PRO A 280 1.44 -8.59 6.72
N GLN A 281 0.24 -8.96 6.31
CA GLN A 281 0.04 -10.13 5.46
C GLN A 281 0.89 -10.09 4.19
N ALA A 282 1.09 -8.92 3.62
CA ALA A 282 1.92 -8.72 2.42
C ALA A 282 3.41 -9.00 2.68
N ASP A 283 3.89 -8.77 3.90
CA ASP A 283 5.29 -8.93 4.29
C ASP A 283 5.60 -10.32 4.89
N LEU A 284 4.56 -11.12 5.12
CA LEU A 284 4.69 -12.41 5.81
C LEU A 284 5.67 -13.37 5.12
N ALA A 285 5.72 -13.36 3.79
CA ALA A 285 6.64 -14.19 3.01
C ALA A 285 8.11 -13.81 3.25
N LEU A 286 8.37 -12.55 3.59
CA LEU A 286 9.70 -12.01 3.83
C LEU A 286 10.16 -12.22 5.29
N GLY A 287 9.21 -12.31 6.22
CA GLY A 287 9.46 -12.48 7.65
C GLY A 287 9.46 -13.93 8.14
N LEU A 288 9.37 -14.93 7.26
CA LEU A 288 9.27 -16.33 7.67
C LEU A 288 10.43 -16.84 8.53
N ASP A 289 11.64 -16.34 8.27
CA ASP A 289 12.84 -16.76 8.99
C ASP A 289 12.94 -16.16 10.39
N GLU A 290 12.19 -15.10 10.66
CA GLU A 290 12.13 -14.44 11.96
C GLU A 290 11.06 -15.05 12.88
N LEU A 291 10.14 -15.84 12.31
CA LEU A 291 9.07 -16.48 13.07
C LEU A 291 9.57 -17.77 13.75
N PRO A 292 9.27 -17.97 15.04
CA PRO A 292 9.68 -19.17 15.76
C PRO A 292 8.95 -20.42 15.24
N ARG A 293 9.71 -21.48 14.96
CA ARG A 293 9.15 -22.75 14.47
C ARG A 293 8.81 -23.73 15.59
N ASP A 294 9.29 -23.46 16.80
CA ASP A 294 9.13 -24.29 18.00
C ASP A 294 7.90 -23.94 18.84
N ARG A 295 7.26 -22.82 18.56
CA ARG A 295 6.07 -22.34 19.27
C ARG A 295 4.84 -22.33 18.36
N PRO A 296 3.61 -22.47 18.91
CA PRO A 296 2.39 -22.24 18.13
C PRO A 296 2.29 -20.80 17.64
N ILE A 297 1.80 -20.63 16.41
CA ILE A 297 1.49 -19.30 15.86
C ILE A 297 -0.03 -19.17 15.74
N LEU A 298 -0.58 -18.15 16.37
CA LEU A 298 -2.00 -17.81 16.36
C LEU A 298 -2.18 -16.54 15.54
N ALA A 299 -2.52 -16.72 14.28
CA ALA A 299 -2.71 -15.60 13.36
C ALA A 299 -4.03 -14.87 13.66
N ILE A 300 -3.98 -13.54 13.74
CA ILE A 300 -5.15 -12.69 13.96
C ILE A 300 -5.18 -11.56 12.94
N CYS A 301 -6.37 -11.15 12.53
CA CYS A 301 -6.60 -9.95 11.76
C CYS A 301 -7.87 -9.25 12.27
N ARG A 302 -8.46 -8.36 11.49
CA ARG A 302 -9.68 -7.64 11.90
C ARG A 302 -10.87 -8.58 12.08
N GLY A 303 -11.24 -9.36 11.05
CA GLY A 303 -12.47 -10.16 11.00
C GLY A 303 -12.25 -11.65 10.78
N GLY A 304 -11.01 -12.17 10.74
CA GLY A 304 -10.69 -13.60 10.61
C GLY A 304 -10.27 -14.05 9.21
N SER A 305 -10.65 -13.37 8.14
CA SER A 305 -10.35 -13.80 6.75
C SER A 305 -8.87 -13.72 6.38
N ARG A 306 -8.20 -12.60 6.66
CA ARG A 306 -6.75 -12.42 6.43
C ARG A 306 -5.92 -13.40 7.27
N SER A 307 -6.27 -13.58 8.54
CA SER A 307 -5.56 -14.50 9.43
C SER A 307 -5.71 -15.96 9.04
N LEU A 308 -6.86 -16.36 8.49
CA LEU A 308 -7.03 -17.71 7.98
C LEU A 308 -6.08 -18.00 6.81
N ARG A 309 -5.95 -17.08 5.89
CA ARG A 309 -5.00 -17.19 4.76
C ARG A 309 -3.54 -17.15 5.21
N ALA A 310 -3.21 -16.25 6.14
CA ALA A 310 -1.88 -16.19 6.72
C ALA A 310 -1.52 -17.53 7.39
N ALA A 311 -2.44 -18.12 8.12
CA ALA A 311 -2.25 -19.43 8.75
C ALA A 311 -2.09 -20.56 7.72
N GLN A 312 -2.84 -20.53 6.62
CA GLN A 312 -2.68 -21.45 5.48
C GLN A 312 -1.29 -21.33 4.85
N PHE A 313 -0.86 -20.10 4.59
CA PHE A 313 0.47 -19.81 4.05
C PHE A 313 1.59 -20.33 4.96
N LEU A 314 1.51 -20.05 6.27
CA LEU A 314 2.47 -20.54 7.25
C LEU A 314 2.53 -22.07 7.28
N LYS A 315 1.39 -22.75 7.18
CA LYS A 315 1.32 -24.22 7.06
C LYS A 315 2.07 -24.72 5.83
N GLN A 316 1.87 -24.08 4.68
CA GLN A 316 2.57 -24.41 3.42
C GLN A 316 4.08 -24.15 3.53
N ALA A 317 4.47 -23.09 4.27
CA ALA A 317 5.86 -22.78 4.57
C ALA A 317 6.50 -23.72 5.62
N GLY A 318 5.78 -24.77 6.05
CA GLY A 318 6.28 -25.80 6.95
C GLY A 318 6.09 -25.52 8.45
N PHE A 319 5.30 -24.52 8.83
CA PHE A 319 4.95 -24.31 10.23
C PHE A 319 3.86 -25.29 10.64
N VAL A 320 4.14 -26.13 11.63
CA VAL A 320 3.27 -27.25 12.02
C VAL A 320 2.11 -26.81 12.91
N ARG A 321 2.37 -25.92 13.86
CA ARG A 321 1.41 -25.48 14.89
C ARG A 321 0.90 -24.09 14.58
N VAL A 322 -0.07 -23.98 13.68
CA VAL A 322 -0.67 -22.72 13.24
C VAL A 322 -2.17 -22.79 13.33
N ALA A 323 -2.79 -21.75 13.87
CA ALA A 323 -4.24 -21.56 13.87
C ALA A 323 -4.62 -20.12 13.50
N SER A 324 -5.83 -19.93 13.01
CA SER A 324 -6.43 -18.60 12.77
C SER A 324 -7.44 -18.26 13.86
N VAL A 325 -7.47 -17.02 14.30
CA VAL A 325 -8.46 -16.54 15.27
C VAL A 325 -9.72 -16.10 14.56
N LYS A 326 -10.81 -16.83 14.77
CA LYS A 326 -12.11 -16.57 14.18
C LYS A 326 -12.68 -15.24 14.67
N GLY A 327 -13.14 -14.42 13.74
CA GLY A 327 -13.69 -13.10 14.03
C GLY A 327 -12.64 -12.03 14.43
N GLY A 328 -11.37 -12.42 14.58
CA GLY A 328 -10.25 -11.52 14.72
C GLY A 328 -10.34 -10.54 15.90
N THR A 329 -9.74 -9.35 15.73
CA THR A 329 -9.77 -8.30 16.77
C THR A 329 -11.15 -7.71 17.01
N GLU A 330 -12.10 -7.85 16.07
CA GLU A 330 -13.48 -7.47 16.30
C GLU A 330 -14.16 -8.40 17.32
N ALA A 331 -13.96 -9.71 17.19
CA ALA A 331 -14.46 -10.68 18.19
C ALA A 331 -13.77 -10.49 19.54
N TRP A 332 -12.45 -10.24 19.56
CA TRP A 332 -11.69 -9.92 20.77
C TRP A 332 -12.30 -8.73 21.53
N ARG A 333 -12.60 -7.65 20.81
CA ARG A 333 -13.27 -6.46 21.38
C ARG A 333 -14.69 -6.75 21.84
N ALA A 334 -15.46 -7.49 21.05
CA ALA A 334 -16.84 -7.85 21.37
C ALA A 334 -16.94 -8.73 22.63
N ALA A 335 -15.91 -9.56 22.91
CA ALA A 335 -15.79 -10.32 24.14
C ALA A 335 -15.42 -9.46 25.38
N GLY A 336 -15.24 -8.14 25.22
CA GLY A 336 -14.90 -7.22 26.29
C GLY A 336 -13.41 -7.20 26.66
N ASN A 337 -12.55 -7.81 25.86
CA ASN A 337 -11.13 -7.91 26.13
C ASN A 337 -10.39 -6.59 25.85
N ARG A 338 -9.31 -6.36 26.61
CA ARG A 338 -8.50 -5.15 26.47
C ARG A 338 -7.69 -5.20 25.18
N LEU A 339 -7.50 -4.02 24.58
CA LEU A 339 -6.57 -3.80 23.48
C LEU A 339 -5.33 -3.07 24.00
N ALA A 340 -4.19 -3.37 23.43
CA ALA A 340 -2.99 -2.54 23.49
C ALA A 340 -2.99 -1.56 22.31
N PHE A 341 -2.25 -0.44 22.45
CA PHE A 341 -2.20 0.64 21.45
C PHE A 341 -0.76 1.05 21.23
N GLY A 342 -0.47 1.64 20.07
CA GLY A 342 0.85 2.11 19.69
C GLY A 342 1.72 1.04 19.03
N ASP A 343 2.94 1.42 18.68
CA ASP A 343 3.91 0.54 18.03
C ASP A 343 4.71 -0.20 19.12
N THR A 344 4.34 -1.44 19.39
CA THR A 344 5.15 -2.33 20.24
C THR A 344 5.86 -3.36 19.37
N SER A 345 6.79 -2.91 18.52
CA SER A 345 7.87 -3.78 18.06
C SER A 345 8.70 -4.16 19.29
N GLY A 346 8.61 -5.43 19.70
CA GLY A 346 9.14 -5.93 20.96
C GLY A 346 10.62 -5.63 21.22
N VAL A 347 10.86 -4.52 21.86
CA VAL A 347 12.07 -4.27 22.64
C VAL A 347 11.58 -3.76 24.00
N GLU A 348 11.67 -4.60 25.03
CA GLU A 348 11.61 -4.12 26.42
C GLU A 348 12.67 -3.03 26.59
N GLU A 349 12.24 -1.77 26.67
CA GLU A 349 13.10 -0.74 27.25
C GLU A 349 13.42 -1.14 28.70
N PRO A 350 14.70 -1.13 29.13
CA PRO A 350 15.05 -1.41 30.49
C PRO A 350 14.35 -0.39 31.41
N ARG A 351 13.53 -0.89 32.32
CA ARG A 351 12.90 -0.08 33.37
C ARG A 351 13.99 0.77 34.07
N ILE A 352 13.99 2.06 33.80
CA ILE A 352 14.70 3.03 34.62
C ILE A 352 13.94 3.09 35.94
N THR A 353 14.45 2.40 36.96
CA THR A 353 13.98 2.54 38.32
C THR A 353 14.33 3.95 38.78
N GLU A 354 13.32 4.77 39.03
CA GLU A 354 13.45 6.00 39.80
C GLU A 354 13.94 5.65 41.21
N SER A 355 15.23 5.77 41.40
CA SER A 355 15.79 5.85 42.78
C SER A 355 16.96 6.81 42.76
N GLY A 356 16.81 7.93 43.42
CA GLY A 356 17.90 8.73 43.93
C GLY A 356 18.06 10.15 43.41
N TRP A 357 17.12 11.03 43.70
CA TRP A 357 17.45 12.42 43.98
C TRP A 357 17.04 12.73 45.41
N ALA A 358 17.97 12.43 46.34
CA ALA A 358 17.92 12.95 47.70
C ALA A 358 18.85 14.17 47.77
N HIS A 359 18.31 15.23 48.31
CA HIS A 359 18.90 16.51 48.65
C HIS A 359 20.35 16.48 49.10
N ALA A 360 21.17 17.39 48.60
CA ALA A 360 22.23 18.00 49.33
C ALA A 360 22.07 19.52 49.24
N GLY A 361 21.56 20.08 50.31
CA GLY A 361 21.45 21.51 50.52
C GLY A 361 22.77 22.11 50.99
N ALA A 362 22.85 23.38 50.75
CA ALA A 362 23.54 24.46 51.47
C ALA A 362 24.83 24.18 52.24
N SER A 363 25.90 24.78 51.78
CA SER A 363 26.79 25.68 52.54
C SER A 363 27.53 26.57 51.57
#